data_793cb19a1f46c61e6032e9b67d1b42bd
#
_entry.id   793cb19a1f46c61e6032e9b67d1b42bd
#
_cell.length_a   1.000
_cell.length_b   1.000
_cell.length_c   1.000
_cell.angle_alpha   90.00
_cell.angle_beta   90.00
_cell.angle_gamma   90.00
#
_symmetry.space_group_name_H-M   'P 1'
#
loop_
_entity.id
_entity.type
_entity.pdbx_description
1 polymer ?
#
loop_
_entity_poly.entity_id
_entity_poly.type
_entity_poly.pdbx_seq_one_letter_code
_entity_poly.pdbx_strand_id
1 'polypeptide(L)'
;MKTDFLVIGSGAAGLSFALKAAAHGHVTIVTKGAIEECNTNYAQGGICSVTYAPDTFEKHIRDTLICGAGKCDEKAVELVVRRAPELIADLIAWGTRFDKTPDGRFELNREGGHSEHRILHHEDLTGAEIERALVQSVREHPNITVLERHFAIDLLTQHHLGEFVTRHTRGLASFGAYVLNLDTNEIETMLSKFTVVATGGCGNVYSTTSNPVVATGDGIAMCHRAKAMTENMEFIQFHPTTLYNPGEKPNFLITEAMRGFGAILRLPGGEEFMDKYHPMKSLAPRDVVARAIYREMTKRGSDFVYLDVTHKDPDAIRSHFPNIYEKCLSIGIDITKDWIPVTPAAHYCCGGVKVDTNGETSIKRLYALGETSCTGLHGANRLASNSLIEAVVYADQAARHASSLLDRVEIQEGIPDWDFEGTQHTEEMLMIIQSKREMQTLMSNYVGIVRSNLSLKRAMRRLEILWQETEELYNKTKPNRELCELRNMIAVAYLVIKQGREIKESVGCHYNADYPKEN
;
A
#
# COMPACT_ATOMS: atom_id res chain seq x y z
N MET A 1 16.93 -22.87 3.15
CA MET A 1 15.57 -23.50 3.21
C MET A 1 15.03 -23.70 1.80
N LYS A 2 14.15 -24.71 1.55
CA LYS A 2 13.51 -24.94 0.22
C LYS A 2 12.00 -25.02 0.38
N THR A 3 11.24 -24.41 -0.53
CA THR A 3 9.76 -24.41 -0.53
C THR A 3 9.22 -24.36 -1.97
N ASP A 4 7.95 -24.72 -2.20
CA ASP A 4 7.33 -24.56 -3.50
C ASP A 4 7.00 -23.08 -3.76
N PHE A 5 6.38 -22.42 -2.76
CA PHE A 5 6.00 -21.01 -2.84
C PHE A 5 6.61 -20.24 -1.67
N LEU A 6 7.42 -19.23 -1.97
CA LEU A 6 7.90 -18.24 -0.99
C LEU A 6 7.06 -16.98 -1.10
N VAL A 7 6.32 -16.66 -0.04
CA VAL A 7 5.50 -15.44 0.05
C VAL A 7 6.17 -14.43 0.96
N ILE A 8 6.45 -13.23 0.46
CA ILE A 8 7.07 -12.15 1.20
C ILE A 8 6.01 -11.10 1.52
N GLY A 9 5.59 -11.07 2.79
CA GLY A 9 4.53 -10.19 3.29
C GLY A 9 3.25 -10.93 3.68
N SER A 10 2.61 -10.45 4.75
CA SER A 10 1.50 -11.10 5.44
C SER A 10 0.18 -10.30 5.43
N GLY A 11 0.00 -9.33 4.53
CA GLY A 11 -1.29 -8.67 4.32
C GLY A 11 -2.28 -9.55 3.53
N ALA A 12 -3.49 -9.04 3.30
CA ALA A 12 -4.58 -9.76 2.62
C ALA A 12 -4.15 -10.45 1.31
N ALA A 13 -3.28 -9.82 0.51
CA ALA A 13 -2.77 -10.41 -0.73
C ALA A 13 -1.91 -11.68 -0.48
N GLY A 14 -0.94 -11.58 0.42
CA GLY A 14 -0.03 -12.68 0.73
C GLY A 14 -0.74 -13.86 1.39
N LEU A 15 -1.60 -13.58 2.38
CA LEU A 15 -2.35 -14.61 3.10
C LEU A 15 -3.38 -15.30 2.20
N SER A 16 -4.10 -14.54 1.37
CA SER A 16 -5.05 -15.13 0.41
C SER A 16 -4.36 -15.99 -0.64
N PHE A 17 -3.20 -15.55 -1.16
CA PHE A 17 -2.39 -16.38 -2.06
C PHE A 17 -1.97 -17.68 -1.36
N ALA A 18 -1.45 -17.57 -0.13
CA ALA A 18 -0.97 -18.73 0.62
C ALA A 18 -2.07 -19.77 0.84
N LEU A 19 -3.27 -19.34 1.24
CA LEU A 19 -4.42 -20.25 1.44
C LEU A 19 -4.84 -20.96 0.15
N LYS A 20 -4.80 -20.28 -1.00
CA LYS A 20 -5.12 -20.88 -2.29
C LYS A 20 -4.02 -21.82 -2.80
N ALA A 21 -2.76 -21.42 -2.69
CA ALA A 21 -1.62 -22.20 -3.19
C ALA A 21 -1.30 -23.43 -2.33
N ALA A 22 -1.60 -23.39 -1.04
CA ALA A 22 -1.33 -24.49 -0.09
C ALA A 22 -2.10 -25.79 -0.39
N ALA A 23 -3.14 -25.73 -1.21
CA ALA A 23 -3.82 -26.91 -1.75
C ALA A 23 -2.96 -27.69 -2.77
N HIS A 24 -1.91 -27.07 -3.32
CA HIS A 24 -1.10 -27.61 -4.41
C HIS A 24 0.36 -27.86 -4.02
N GLY A 25 0.90 -27.16 -3.02
CA GLY A 25 2.29 -27.29 -2.59
C GLY A 25 2.53 -26.63 -1.24
N HIS A 26 3.77 -26.74 -0.77
CA HIS A 26 4.18 -26.13 0.50
C HIS A 26 4.43 -24.63 0.33
N VAL A 27 3.84 -23.82 1.21
CA VAL A 27 3.98 -22.37 1.23
C VAL A 27 4.78 -21.93 2.46
N THR A 28 5.79 -21.12 2.24
CA THR A 28 6.50 -20.43 3.33
C THR A 28 6.21 -18.94 3.24
N ILE A 29 5.64 -18.37 4.29
CA ILE A 29 5.41 -16.94 4.43
C ILE A 29 6.52 -16.35 5.28
N VAL A 30 7.16 -15.28 4.82
CA VAL A 30 8.11 -14.49 5.61
C VAL A 30 7.56 -13.09 5.83
N THR A 31 7.60 -12.62 7.08
CA THR A 31 7.19 -11.26 7.45
C THR A 31 8.17 -10.65 8.43
N LYS A 32 8.52 -9.37 8.24
CA LYS A 32 9.51 -8.66 9.05
C LYS A 32 9.02 -8.23 10.44
N GLY A 33 7.72 -8.33 10.70
CA GLY A 33 7.08 -8.06 11.99
C GLY A 33 6.26 -9.25 12.45
N ALA A 34 5.27 -9.00 13.32
CA ALA A 34 4.19 -9.94 13.59
C ALA A 34 3.33 -10.11 12.33
N ILE A 35 2.69 -11.26 12.18
CA ILE A 35 1.90 -11.59 10.99
C ILE A 35 0.75 -10.60 10.75
N GLU A 36 0.19 -10.06 11.83
CA GLU A 36 -0.92 -9.10 11.81
C GLU A 36 -0.48 -7.66 11.50
N GLU A 37 0.84 -7.34 11.54
CA GLU A 37 1.35 -5.98 11.33
C GLU A 37 1.46 -5.65 9.85
N CYS A 38 0.38 -5.19 9.24
CA CYS A 38 0.29 -4.88 7.83
C CYS A 38 -0.76 -3.77 7.54
N ASN A 39 -0.75 -3.21 6.33
CA ASN A 39 -1.72 -2.18 5.92
C ASN A 39 -3.17 -2.66 5.99
N THR A 40 -3.43 -3.94 5.77
CA THR A 40 -4.78 -4.53 5.84
C THR A 40 -5.39 -4.31 7.20
N ASN A 41 -4.65 -4.57 8.28
CA ASN A 41 -5.13 -4.44 9.65
C ASN A 41 -5.57 -3.01 10.02
N TYR A 42 -5.06 -1.98 9.34
CA TYR A 42 -5.40 -0.58 9.57
C TYR A 42 -6.46 -0.04 8.60
N ALA A 43 -6.99 -0.86 7.70
CA ALA A 43 -7.99 -0.43 6.73
C ALA A 43 -9.38 -0.28 7.39
N GLN A 44 -9.86 0.96 7.50
CA GLN A 44 -11.10 1.31 8.18
C GLN A 44 -12.34 1.19 7.28
N GLY A 45 -12.23 1.54 5.98
CA GLY A 45 -13.37 1.70 5.09
C GLY A 45 -14.11 0.40 4.83
N GLY A 46 -13.66 -0.38 3.86
CA GLY A 46 -14.32 -1.64 3.52
C GLY A 46 -13.74 -2.28 2.27
N ILE A 47 -14.45 -3.26 1.76
CA ILE A 47 -14.13 -3.97 0.52
C ILE A 47 -15.34 -3.89 -0.43
N CYS A 48 -15.10 -3.47 -1.69
CA CYS A 48 -16.19 -3.26 -2.62
C CYS A 48 -16.50 -4.51 -3.44
N SER A 49 -17.80 -4.77 -3.62
CA SER A 49 -18.31 -5.81 -4.51
C SER A 49 -19.75 -5.49 -4.91
N VAL A 50 -20.09 -5.75 -6.16
CA VAL A 50 -21.48 -5.68 -6.61
C VAL A 50 -22.25 -6.83 -5.96
N THR A 51 -23.24 -6.49 -5.13
CA THR A 51 -23.96 -7.45 -4.29
C THR A 51 -25.46 -7.45 -4.56
N TYR A 52 -26.10 -6.28 -4.64
CA TYR A 52 -27.56 -6.15 -4.80
C TYR A 52 -27.91 -5.09 -5.84
N ALA A 53 -29.08 -5.27 -6.49
CA ALA A 53 -29.68 -4.21 -7.28
C ALA A 53 -29.97 -2.96 -6.40
N PRO A 54 -29.84 -1.73 -6.93
CA PRO A 54 -29.68 -1.37 -8.35
C PRO A 54 -28.23 -1.30 -8.84
N ASP A 55 -27.24 -1.80 -8.08
CA ASP A 55 -25.84 -1.81 -8.51
C ASP A 55 -25.58 -2.84 -9.62
N THR A 56 -24.60 -2.56 -10.48
CA THR A 56 -24.16 -3.44 -11.57
C THR A 56 -22.65 -3.39 -11.75
N PHE A 57 -22.08 -4.41 -12.38
CA PHE A 57 -20.65 -4.44 -12.72
C PHE A 57 -20.24 -3.23 -13.58
N GLU A 58 -21.09 -2.83 -14.52
CA GLU A 58 -20.83 -1.71 -15.43
C GLU A 58 -20.76 -0.38 -14.67
N LYS A 59 -21.57 -0.19 -13.63
CA LYS A 59 -21.50 0.99 -12.76
C LYS A 59 -20.18 1.01 -11.98
N HIS A 60 -19.78 -0.11 -11.39
CA HIS A 60 -18.53 -0.20 -10.63
C HIS A 60 -17.30 -0.03 -11.54
N ILE A 61 -17.29 -0.66 -12.73
CA ILE A 61 -16.26 -0.47 -13.75
C ILE A 61 -16.15 1.01 -14.11
N ARG A 62 -17.26 1.66 -14.42
CA ARG A 62 -17.30 3.08 -14.78
C ARG A 62 -16.78 3.98 -13.68
N ASP A 63 -17.19 3.77 -12.43
CA ASP A 63 -16.73 4.54 -11.28
C ASP A 63 -15.20 4.43 -11.11
N THR A 64 -14.67 3.21 -11.28
CA THR A 64 -13.23 2.92 -11.21
C THR A 64 -12.46 3.65 -12.31
N LEU A 65 -12.92 3.56 -13.57
CA LEU A 65 -12.29 4.22 -14.71
C LEU A 65 -12.29 5.75 -14.57
N ILE A 66 -13.40 6.32 -14.10
CA ILE A 66 -13.51 7.78 -13.86
C ILE A 66 -12.49 8.20 -12.78
N CYS A 67 -12.45 7.48 -11.66
CA CYS A 67 -11.53 7.79 -10.57
C CYS A 67 -10.06 7.70 -11.00
N GLY A 68 -9.71 6.70 -11.78
CA GLY A 68 -8.35 6.47 -12.29
C GLY A 68 -7.90 7.47 -13.36
N ALA A 69 -8.74 8.46 -13.70
CA ALA A 69 -8.43 9.61 -14.57
C ALA A 69 -7.88 9.19 -15.96
N GLY A 70 -8.45 8.14 -16.55
CA GLY A 70 -8.08 7.66 -17.89
C GLY A 70 -6.74 6.92 -17.98
N LYS A 71 -6.17 6.53 -16.84
CA LYS A 71 -4.90 5.77 -16.77
C LYS A 71 -5.09 4.31 -16.32
N CYS A 72 -6.34 3.84 -16.13
CA CYS A 72 -6.61 2.45 -15.79
C CYS A 72 -6.39 1.52 -17.00
N ASP A 73 -6.02 0.27 -16.71
CA ASP A 73 -6.15 -0.84 -17.65
C ASP A 73 -7.58 -1.42 -17.53
N GLU A 74 -8.38 -1.29 -18.59
CA GLU A 74 -9.77 -1.72 -18.60
C GLU A 74 -9.91 -3.23 -18.33
N LYS A 75 -8.96 -4.06 -18.79
CA LYS A 75 -8.97 -5.51 -18.54
C LYS A 75 -8.75 -5.82 -17.07
N ALA A 76 -7.85 -5.11 -16.41
CA ALA A 76 -7.62 -5.25 -14.97
C ALA A 76 -8.85 -4.81 -14.17
N VAL A 77 -9.50 -3.72 -14.59
CA VAL A 77 -10.74 -3.22 -13.96
C VAL A 77 -11.86 -4.26 -14.11
N GLU A 78 -12.10 -4.76 -15.33
CA GLU A 78 -13.12 -5.80 -15.57
C GLU A 78 -12.84 -7.08 -14.78
N LEU A 79 -11.59 -7.55 -14.76
CA LEU A 79 -11.17 -8.74 -14.02
C LEU A 79 -11.52 -8.60 -12.54
N VAL A 80 -11.09 -7.52 -11.90
CA VAL A 80 -11.30 -7.32 -10.47
C VAL A 80 -12.77 -7.18 -10.13
N VAL A 81 -13.49 -6.33 -10.86
CA VAL A 81 -14.90 -6.05 -10.57
C VAL A 81 -15.78 -7.27 -10.76
N ARG A 82 -15.58 -8.02 -11.84
CA ARG A 82 -16.42 -9.20 -12.15
C ARG A 82 -16.13 -10.39 -11.24
N ARG A 83 -14.88 -10.51 -10.76
CA ARG A 83 -14.51 -11.60 -9.85
C ARG A 83 -14.77 -11.30 -8.37
N ALA A 84 -15.01 -10.04 -8.03
CA ALA A 84 -15.20 -9.61 -6.65
C ALA A 84 -16.20 -10.46 -5.84
N PRO A 85 -17.44 -10.80 -6.34
CA PRO A 85 -18.40 -11.57 -5.55
C PRO A 85 -17.89 -12.97 -5.16
N GLU A 86 -17.14 -13.64 -6.04
CA GLU A 86 -16.53 -14.95 -5.78
C GLU A 86 -15.52 -14.85 -4.61
N LEU A 87 -14.67 -13.82 -4.65
CA LEU A 87 -13.62 -13.67 -3.65
C LEU A 87 -14.15 -13.16 -2.30
N ILE A 88 -15.26 -12.42 -2.29
CA ILE A 88 -15.99 -12.12 -1.04
C ILE A 88 -16.52 -13.41 -0.40
N ALA A 89 -17.03 -14.35 -1.20
CA ALA A 89 -17.45 -15.64 -0.68
C ALA A 89 -16.30 -16.46 -0.09
N ASP A 90 -15.11 -16.41 -0.70
CA ASP A 90 -13.90 -17.03 -0.15
C ASP A 90 -13.50 -16.41 1.21
N LEU A 91 -13.50 -15.07 1.33
CA LEU A 91 -13.22 -14.40 2.60
C LEU A 91 -14.20 -14.82 3.71
N ILE A 92 -15.49 -14.94 3.38
CA ILE A 92 -16.51 -15.42 4.33
C ILE A 92 -16.25 -16.89 4.69
N ALA A 93 -15.87 -17.73 3.73
CA ALA A 93 -15.52 -19.13 3.98
C ALA A 93 -14.30 -19.28 4.88
N TRP A 94 -13.35 -18.36 4.82
CA TRP A 94 -12.20 -18.26 5.72
C TRP A 94 -12.51 -17.58 7.07
N GLY A 95 -13.79 -17.21 7.31
CA GLY A 95 -14.27 -16.76 8.61
C GLY A 95 -14.36 -15.23 8.78
N THR A 96 -14.28 -14.46 7.70
CA THR A 96 -14.53 -13.00 7.73
C THR A 96 -16.02 -12.73 7.98
N ARG A 97 -16.32 -11.82 8.87
CA ARG A 97 -17.68 -11.42 9.24
C ARG A 97 -17.93 -10.00 8.76
N PHE A 98 -18.91 -9.85 7.87
CA PHE A 98 -19.39 -8.54 7.44
C PHE A 98 -20.70 -8.21 8.15
N ASP A 99 -20.94 -6.93 8.40
CA ASP A 99 -22.14 -6.44 9.04
C ASP A 99 -23.38 -6.73 8.21
N LYS A 100 -24.49 -7.01 8.93
CA LYS A 100 -25.77 -7.38 8.32
C LYS A 100 -26.90 -6.56 8.90
N THR A 101 -27.82 -6.22 8.03
CA THR A 101 -29.12 -5.66 8.40
C THR A 101 -29.98 -6.69 9.16
N PRO A 102 -31.03 -6.27 9.89
CA PRO A 102 -31.88 -7.19 10.64
C PRO A 102 -32.56 -8.29 9.83
N ASP A 103 -32.72 -8.08 8.51
CA ASP A 103 -33.26 -9.07 7.56
C ASP A 103 -32.19 -10.04 7.03
N GLY A 104 -30.95 -9.96 7.53
CA GLY A 104 -29.86 -10.88 7.21
C GLY A 104 -29.07 -10.56 5.94
N ARG A 105 -29.38 -9.47 5.25
CA ARG A 105 -28.59 -8.97 4.12
C ARG A 105 -27.33 -8.28 4.60
N PHE A 106 -26.29 -8.19 3.75
CA PHE A 106 -25.14 -7.35 4.06
C PHE A 106 -25.56 -5.89 4.14
N GLU A 107 -25.09 -5.20 5.16
CA GLU A 107 -25.15 -3.76 5.24
C GLU A 107 -24.06 -3.19 4.31
N LEU A 108 -24.42 -2.28 3.41
CA LEU A 108 -23.52 -1.75 2.41
C LEU A 108 -23.35 -0.25 2.57
N ASN A 109 -22.10 0.19 2.64
CA ASN A 109 -21.72 1.59 2.66
C ASN A 109 -21.44 2.12 1.24
N ARG A 110 -21.39 3.45 1.12
CA ARG A 110 -20.97 4.19 -0.05
C ARG A 110 -19.90 5.21 0.32
N GLU A 111 -18.78 5.20 -0.38
CA GLU A 111 -17.71 6.18 -0.24
C GLU A 111 -17.63 7.10 -1.46
N GLY A 112 -16.79 8.14 -1.38
CA GLY A 112 -16.60 9.10 -2.47
C GLY A 112 -16.15 8.44 -3.77
N GLY A 113 -16.73 8.86 -4.88
CA GLY A 113 -16.48 8.29 -6.22
C GLY A 113 -17.35 7.10 -6.59
N HIS A 114 -18.02 6.44 -5.63
CA HIS A 114 -18.97 5.38 -5.92
C HIS A 114 -20.36 5.93 -6.26
N SER A 115 -20.96 5.43 -7.32
CA SER A 115 -22.34 5.77 -7.71
C SER A 115 -23.41 5.02 -6.89
N GLU A 116 -23.05 3.84 -6.31
CA GLU A 116 -23.96 2.96 -5.57
C GLU A 116 -23.36 2.51 -4.23
N HIS A 117 -24.23 1.97 -3.35
CA HIS A 117 -23.83 1.29 -2.14
C HIS A 117 -23.32 -0.11 -2.48
N ARG A 118 -22.01 -0.36 -2.35
CA ARG A 118 -21.37 -1.65 -2.69
C ARG A 118 -20.23 -2.05 -1.76
N ILE A 119 -20.03 -1.31 -0.68
CA ILE A 119 -18.90 -1.51 0.23
C ILE A 119 -19.36 -2.34 1.41
N LEU A 120 -18.88 -3.61 1.45
CA LEU A 120 -19.03 -4.46 2.61
C LEU A 120 -18.08 -3.98 3.69
N HIS A 121 -18.52 -3.99 4.94
CA HIS A 121 -17.74 -3.49 6.07
C HIS A 121 -18.00 -4.32 7.34
N HIS A 122 -17.14 -4.13 8.32
CA HIS A 122 -17.30 -4.59 9.69
C HIS A 122 -17.01 -3.40 10.61
N GLU A 123 -18.05 -2.78 11.14
CA GLU A 123 -17.96 -1.51 11.86
C GLU A 123 -17.11 -0.48 11.08
N ASP A 124 -16.12 0.14 11.74
CA ASP A 124 -15.10 1.01 11.14
C ASP A 124 -13.68 0.38 11.18
N LEU A 125 -13.59 -0.97 11.22
CA LEU A 125 -12.36 -1.76 11.26
C LEU A 125 -12.40 -2.99 10.32
N THR A 126 -12.91 -2.83 9.12
CA THR A 126 -13.11 -3.93 8.16
C THR A 126 -11.81 -4.71 7.87
N GLY A 127 -10.70 -3.99 7.72
CA GLY A 127 -9.42 -4.63 7.42
C GLY A 127 -8.91 -5.50 8.57
N ALA A 128 -9.12 -5.09 9.82
CA ALA A 128 -8.73 -5.87 10.99
C ALA A 128 -9.51 -7.20 11.06
N GLU A 129 -10.81 -7.19 10.72
CA GLU A 129 -11.61 -8.42 10.69
C GLU A 129 -11.18 -9.36 9.55
N ILE A 130 -10.89 -8.83 8.35
CA ILE A 130 -10.35 -9.63 7.24
C ILE A 130 -9.01 -10.24 7.63
N GLU A 131 -8.10 -9.44 8.19
CA GLU A 131 -6.77 -9.89 8.61
C GLU A 131 -6.88 -10.97 9.69
N ARG A 132 -7.70 -10.78 10.71
CA ARG A 132 -7.97 -11.78 11.77
C ARG A 132 -8.37 -13.13 11.18
N ALA A 133 -9.33 -13.11 10.25
CA ALA A 133 -9.86 -14.34 9.64
C ALA A 133 -8.80 -15.06 8.79
N LEU A 134 -8.06 -14.30 7.98
CA LEU A 134 -6.99 -14.85 7.13
C LEU A 134 -5.84 -15.41 7.97
N VAL A 135 -5.38 -14.70 8.99
CA VAL A 135 -4.31 -15.15 9.90
C VAL A 135 -4.71 -16.45 10.61
N GLN A 136 -5.94 -16.51 11.12
CA GLN A 136 -6.44 -17.73 11.75
C GLN A 136 -6.40 -18.91 10.78
N SER A 137 -6.94 -18.74 9.57
CA SER A 137 -6.98 -19.80 8.56
C SER A 137 -5.58 -20.24 8.11
N VAL A 138 -4.63 -19.30 8.00
CA VAL A 138 -3.24 -19.59 7.66
C VAL A 138 -2.54 -20.38 8.76
N ARG A 139 -2.71 -19.99 10.03
CA ARG A 139 -2.09 -20.67 11.18
C ARG A 139 -2.61 -22.10 11.36
N GLU A 140 -3.85 -22.38 10.98
CA GLU A 140 -4.47 -23.70 11.05
C GLU A 140 -4.11 -24.60 9.84
N HIS A 141 -3.51 -24.06 8.78
CA HIS A 141 -3.29 -24.80 7.53
C HIS A 141 -1.97 -25.61 7.57
N PRO A 142 -2.01 -26.97 7.40
CA PRO A 142 -0.82 -27.84 7.59
C PRO A 142 0.29 -27.62 6.55
N ASN A 143 -0.02 -27.10 5.37
CA ASN A 143 0.94 -26.87 4.30
C ASN A 143 1.49 -25.43 4.27
N ILE A 144 1.24 -24.63 5.30
CA ILE A 144 1.74 -23.26 5.40
C ILE A 144 2.68 -23.14 6.60
N THR A 145 3.88 -22.63 6.36
CA THR A 145 4.84 -22.26 7.40
C THR A 145 4.95 -20.74 7.45
N VAL A 146 4.79 -20.15 8.63
CA VAL A 146 4.93 -18.70 8.85
C VAL A 146 6.20 -18.42 9.63
N LEU A 147 7.04 -17.55 9.09
CA LEU A 147 8.28 -17.07 9.70
C LEU A 147 8.13 -15.58 9.99
N GLU A 148 7.76 -15.26 11.21
CA GLU A 148 7.72 -13.89 11.72
C GLU A 148 9.12 -13.39 12.03
N ARG A 149 9.32 -12.07 12.04
CA ARG A 149 10.62 -11.43 12.28
C ARG A 149 11.71 -11.86 11.28
N HIS A 150 11.30 -12.14 10.04
CA HIS A 150 12.17 -12.52 8.93
C HIS A 150 12.06 -11.46 7.82
N PHE A 151 13.17 -10.75 7.58
CA PHE A 151 13.24 -9.64 6.64
C PHE A 151 13.86 -10.10 5.31
N ALA A 152 13.10 -10.06 4.22
CA ALA A 152 13.65 -10.33 2.89
C ALA A 152 14.54 -9.15 2.43
N ILE A 153 15.81 -9.45 2.14
CA ILE A 153 16.82 -8.45 1.75
C ILE A 153 16.80 -8.22 0.25
N ASP A 154 16.99 -9.29 -0.54
CA ASP A 154 17.05 -9.26 -1.99
C ASP A 154 16.51 -10.55 -2.62
N LEU A 155 15.98 -10.43 -3.84
CA LEU A 155 15.49 -11.55 -4.64
C LEU A 155 16.65 -12.26 -5.34
N LEU A 156 16.62 -13.58 -5.36
CA LEU A 156 17.60 -14.44 -6.02
C LEU A 156 17.25 -14.59 -7.51
N THR A 157 18.22 -14.34 -8.37
CA THR A 157 18.09 -14.44 -9.83
C THR A 157 19.39 -14.97 -10.45
N GLN A 158 19.46 -15.10 -11.76
CA GLN A 158 20.68 -15.47 -12.49
C GLN A 158 21.90 -14.62 -12.15
N HIS A 159 21.70 -13.40 -11.63
CA HIS A 159 22.81 -12.58 -11.14
C HIS A 159 23.64 -13.30 -10.07
N HIS A 160 22.97 -14.04 -9.18
CA HIS A 160 23.60 -14.82 -8.09
C HIS A 160 24.30 -16.10 -8.58
N LEU A 161 24.10 -16.46 -9.85
CA LEU A 161 24.84 -17.51 -10.54
C LEU A 161 26.03 -16.95 -11.35
N GLY A 162 26.35 -15.67 -11.19
CA GLY A 162 27.44 -14.99 -11.88
C GLY A 162 27.08 -14.44 -13.27
N GLU A 163 25.81 -14.46 -13.66
CA GLU A 163 25.39 -13.88 -14.94
C GLU A 163 25.20 -12.35 -14.84
N PHE A 164 25.56 -11.64 -15.91
CA PHE A 164 25.25 -10.24 -16.04
C PHE A 164 23.78 -10.05 -16.47
N VAL A 165 22.96 -9.49 -15.59
CA VAL A 165 21.52 -9.31 -15.81
C VAL A 165 21.14 -7.85 -16.04
N THR A 166 20.23 -7.63 -16.99
CA THR A 166 19.63 -6.34 -17.31
C THR A 166 18.11 -6.50 -17.41
N ARG A 167 17.37 -5.39 -17.59
CA ARG A 167 15.92 -5.44 -17.87
C ARG A 167 15.58 -6.13 -19.20
N HIS A 168 16.55 -6.32 -20.07
CA HIS A 168 16.38 -6.96 -21.38
C HIS A 168 16.87 -8.41 -21.40
N THR A 169 17.35 -8.93 -20.27
CA THR A 169 17.79 -10.33 -20.15
C THR A 169 16.61 -11.26 -20.38
N ARG A 170 16.68 -12.07 -21.43
CA ARG A 170 15.63 -13.05 -21.75
C ARG A 170 15.67 -14.19 -20.76
N GLY A 171 14.49 -14.61 -20.31
CA GLY A 171 14.36 -15.75 -19.39
C GLY A 171 14.82 -15.44 -17.96
N LEU A 172 14.98 -14.16 -17.60
CA LEU A 172 15.26 -13.77 -16.22
C LEU A 172 14.17 -14.35 -15.30
N ALA A 173 14.58 -15.05 -14.24
CA ALA A 173 13.71 -15.75 -13.32
C ALA A 173 14.11 -15.51 -11.86
N SER A 174 13.13 -15.60 -10.96
CA SER A 174 13.36 -15.62 -9.52
C SER A 174 13.54 -17.05 -9.03
N PHE A 175 14.45 -17.21 -8.06
CA PHE A 175 14.79 -18.50 -7.44
C PHE A 175 14.54 -18.50 -5.93
N GLY A 176 14.02 -17.41 -5.37
CA GLY A 176 13.80 -17.21 -3.95
C GLY A 176 14.31 -15.86 -3.47
N ALA A 177 14.75 -15.80 -2.23
CA ALA A 177 15.26 -14.58 -1.60
C ALA A 177 16.34 -14.88 -0.55
N TYR A 178 17.22 -13.90 -0.31
CA TYR A 178 17.97 -13.82 0.94
C TYR A 178 17.09 -13.22 2.03
N VAL A 179 17.06 -13.87 3.18
CA VAL A 179 16.17 -13.49 4.28
C VAL A 179 16.95 -13.37 5.57
N LEU A 180 16.92 -12.20 6.19
CA LEU A 180 17.53 -11.92 7.49
C LEU A 180 16.58 -12.36 8.61
N ASN A 181 17.01 -13.28 9.43
CA ASN A 181 16.37 -13.62 10.68
C ASN A 181 16.73 -12.54 11.73
N LEU A 182 15.73 -11.78 12.17
CA LEU A 182 15.93 -10.63 13.07
C LEU A 182 16.22 -11.03 14.52
N ASP A 183 16.06 -12.30 14.87
CA ASP A 183 16.35 -12.81 16.21
C ASP A 183 17.81 -13.29 16.32
N THR A 184 18.33 -13.93 15.26
CA THR A 184 19.71 -14.47 15.22
C THR A 184 20.68 -13.55 14.51
N ASN A 185 20.20 -12.57 13.69
CA ASN A 185 20.97 -11.77 12.74
C ASN A 185 21.72 -12.60 11.69
N GLU A 186 21.25 -13.80 11.40
CA GLU A 186 21.76 -14.65 10.33
C GLU A 186 20.95 -14.44 9.05
N ILE A 187 21.61 -14.54 7.89
CA ILE A 187 20.96 -14.45 6.59
C ILE A 187 20.83 -15.85 6.00
N GLU A 188 19.60 -16.24 5.74
CA GLU A 188 19.25 -17.54 5.17
C GLU A 188 19.00 -17.41 3.66
N THR A 189 19.52 -18.40 2.90
CA THR A 189 19.21 -18.59 1.48
C THR A 189 17.91 -19.39 1.38
N MET A 190 16.80 -18.71 1.05
CA MET A 190 15.50 -19.36 0.86
C MET A 190 15.23 -19.58 -0.63
N LEU A 191 15.30 -20.83 -1.08
CA LEU A 191 15.04 -21.22 -2.46
C LEU A 191 13.58 -21.61 -2.66
N SER A 192 12.99 -21.16 -3.77
CA SER A 192 11.61 -21.49 -4.11
C SER A 192 11.42 -21.74 -5.59
N LYS A 193 10.37 -22.52 -5.93
CA LYS A 193 9.92 -22.63 -7.33
C LYS A 193 9.29 -21.32 -7.80
N PHE A 194 8.48 -20.70 -6.94
CA PHE A 194 7.82 -19.43 -7.18
C PHE A 194 8.00 -18.48 -5.99
N THR A 195 8.25 -17.22 -6.29
CA THR A 195 8.36 -16.14 -5.28
C THR A 195 7.24 -15.15 -5.47
N VAL A 196 6.55 -14.80 -4.39
CA VAL A 196 5.43 -13.86 -4.36
C VAL A 196 5.78 -12.69 -3.46
N VAL A 197 5.80 -11.48 -4.01
CA VAL A 197 6.07 -10.26 -3.26
C VAL A 197 4.75 -9.55 -2.97
N ALA A 198 4.35 -9.54 -1.71
CA ALA A 198 3.09 -8.97 -1.20
C ALA A 198 3.34 -8.05 0.00
N THR A 199 4.37 -7.20 -0.11
CA THR A 199 4.92 -6.40 1.00
C THR A 199 4.17 -5.10 1.28
N GLY A 200 3.04 -4.88 0.62
CA GLY A 200 2.26 -3.64 0.75
C GLY A 200 2.94 -2.44 0.10
N GLY A 201 2.54 -1.25 0.55
CA GLY A 201 2.95 0.02 -0.03
C GLY A 201 4.21 0.63 0.58
N CYS A 202 4.36 1.95 0.38
CA CYS A 202 5.57 2.69 0.67
C CYS A 202 5.31 4.02 1.40
N GLY A 203 4.23 4.14 2.18
CA GLY A 203 3.83 5.40 2.80
C GLY A 203 4.90 6.00 3.72
N ASN A 204 5.76 5.18 4.32
CA ASN A 204 6.86 5.63 5.18
C ASN A 204 8.00 6.35 4.42
N VAL A 205 7.95 6.43 3.11
CA VAL A 205 8.80 7.34 2.32
C VAL A 205 8.48 8.81 2.62
N TYR A 206 7.31 9.09 3.21
CA TYR A 206 6.87 10.43 3.63
C TYR A 206 6.88 10.58 5.15
N SER A 207 7.04 11.81 5.63
CA SER A 207 7.05 12.12 7.07
C SER A 207 5.70 11.89 7.72
N THR A 208 4.62 12.13 6.98
CA THR A 208 3.24 11.99 7.42
C THR A 208 2.55 10.92 6.57
N THR A 209 2.12 9.84 7.22
CA THR A 209 1.47 8.70 6.55
C THR A 209 0.47 8.00 7.47
N SER A 210 -0.61 7.49 6.87
CA SER A 210 -1.57 6.60 7.54
C SER A 210 -1.14 5.13 7.54
N ASN A 211 0.00 4.82 6.91
CA ASN A 211 0.49 3.45 6.84
C ASN A 211 1.30 3.07 8.09
N PRO A 212 1.23 1.81 8.57
CA PRO A 212 2.05 1.31 9.64
C PRO A 212 3.55 1.43 9.32
N VAL A 213 4.38 1.41 10.35
CA VAL A 213 5.83 1.62 10.23
C VAL A 213 6.53 0.61 9.33
N VAL A 214 5.90 -0.53 9.09
CA VAL A 214 6.40 -1.58 8.20
C VAL A 214 6.23 -1.28 6.70
N ALA A 215 5.46 -0.27 6.31
CA ALA A 215 5.20 0.08 4.91
C ALA A 215 6.34 0.93 4.31
N THR A 216 7.48 0.31 4.04
CA THR A 216 8.75 0.92 3.58
C THR A 216 9.06 0.68 2.11
N GLY A 217 8.16 -0.02 1.38
CA GLY A 217 8.32 -0.28 -0.06
C GLY A 217 9.34 -1.36 -0.40
N ASP A 218 9.59 -2.29 0.51
CA ASP A 218 10.66 -3.28 0.39
C ASP A 218 10.54 -4.13 -0.88
N GLY A 219 9.34 -4.65 -1.16
CA GLY A 219 9.13 -5.47 -2.35
C GLY A 219 9.33 -4.72 -3.66
N ILE A 220 8.86 -3.45 -3.73
CA ILE A 220 9.09 -2.59 -4.90
C ILE A 220 10.59 -2.39 -5.13
N ALA A 221 11.34 -2.12 -4.05
CA ALA A 221 12.77 -1.90 -4.10
C ALA A 221 13.53 -3.17 -4.51
N MET A 222 13.21 -4.33 -3.91
CA MET A 222 13.82 -5.62 -4.27
C MET A 222 13.55 -5.98 -5.74
N CYS A 223 12.30 -5.84 -6.19
CA CYS A 223 11.94 -6.08 -7.59
C CYS A 223 12.67 -5.13 -8.54
N HIS A 224 12.81 -3.85 -8.18
CA HIS A 224 13.58 -2.89 -8.96
C HIS A 224 15.06 -3.27 -9.07
N ARG A 225 15.72 -3.66 -7.97
CA ARG A 225 17.11 -4.15 -7.97
C ARG A 225 17.25 -5.42 -8.80
N ALA A 226 16.31 -6.34 -8.71
CA ALA A 226 16.22 -7.55 -9.54
C ALA A 226 15.91 -7.27 -11.02
N LYS A 227 15.71 -6.01 -11.43
CA LYS A 227 15.42 -5.52 -12.80
C LYS A 227 13.98 -5.75 -13.26
N ALA A 228 13.03 -6.03 -12.38
CA ALA A 228 11.61 -6.02 -12.73
C ALA A 228 11.16 -4.62 -13.17
N MET A 229 10.15 -4.56 -14.03
CA MET A 229 9.55 -3.30 -14.47
C MET A 229 8.68 -2.71 -13.35
N THR A 230 8.78 -1.39 -13.17
CA THR A 230 7.93 -0.61 -12.26
C THR A 230 7.20 0.47 -13.04
N GLU A 231 5.97 0.76 -12.70
CA GLU A 231 5.10 1.70 -13.42
C GLU A 231 4.24 2.52 -12.45
N ASN A 232 3.91 3.76 -12.84
CA ASN A 232 2.98 4.64 -12.13
C ASN A 232 3.40 5.02 -10.69
N MET A 233 4.71 4.95 -10.38
CA MET A 233 5.23 5.23 -9.02
C MET A 233 4.98 6.66 -8.55
N GLU A 234 4.78 7.61 -9.47
CA GLU A 234 4.47 9.02 -9.17
C GLU A 234 3.06 9.22 -8.61
N PHE A 235 2.16 8.26 -8.77
CA PHE A 235 0.78 8.35 -8.30
C PHE A 235 0.65 7.90 -6.84
N ILE A 236 1.17 8.73 -5.95
CA ILE A 236 0.98 8.56 -4.50
C ILE A 236 -0.31 9.27 -4.09
N GLN A 237 -1.29 8.50 -3.63
CA GLN A 237 -2.54 9.04 -3.10
C GLN A 237 -2.34 9.52 -1.67
N PHE A 238 -2.68 10.78 -1.40
CA PHE A 238 -2.75 11.33 -0.05
C PHE A 238 -4.19 11.25 0.45
N HIS A 239 -4.38 10.66 1.64
CA HIS A 239 -5.69 10.73 2.28
C HIS A 239 -5.88 12.14 2.86
N PRO A 240 -7.02 12.79 2.59
CA PRO A 240 -7.22 14.19 2.99
C PRO A 240 -7.28 14.38 4.49
N THR A 241 -7.81 13.40 5.21
CA THR A 241 -8.20 13.51 6.62
C THR A 241 -7.57 12.41 7.47
N THR A 242 -6.36 12.65 7.97
CA THR A 242 -5.79 11.93 9.11
C THR A 242 -5.75 12.84 10.32
N LEU A 243 -5.90 12.27 11.50
CA LEU A 243 -5.84 13.00 12.75
C LEU A 243 -4.48 13.71 12.88
N TYR A 244 -4.51 15.02 13.08
CA TYR A 244 -3.31 15.78 13.40
C TYR A 244 -2.98 15.60 14.88
N ASN A 245 -2.08 14.67 15.18
CA ASN A 245 -1.55 14.41 16.51
C ASN A 245 -0.02 14.29 16.42
N PRO A 246 0.72 15.40 16.64
CA PRO A 246 2.17 15.42 16.48
C PRO A 246 2.88 14.35 17.30
N GLY A 247 3.77 13.58 16.67
CA GLY A 247 4.54 12.51 17.32
C GLY A 247 3.92 11.12 17.22
N GLU A 248 2.66 11.00 16.83
CA GLU A 248 2.01 9.70 16.59
C GLU A 248 2.35 9.14 15.21
N LYS A 249 2.70 7.87 15.14
CA LYS A 249 2.92 7.12 13.90
C LYS A 249 2.35 5.70 14.03
N PRO A 250 1.57 5.23 13.05
CA PRO A 250 1.03 5.97 11.90
C PRO A 250 0.07 7.09 12.30
N ASN A 251 -0.13 8.08 11.41
CA ASN A 251 -1.20 9.06 11.62
C ASN A 251 -2.55 8.34 11.56
N PHE A 252 -3.35 8.49 12.61
CA PHE A 252 -4.63 7.81 12.71
C PHE A 252 -5.58 8.28 11.60
N LEU A 253 -6.15 7.33 10.86
CA LEU A 253 -7.03 7.62 9.75
C LEU A 253 -8.41 8.07 10.27
N ILE A 254 -8.91 9.21 9.75
CA ILE A 254 -10.31 9.59 9.88
C ILE A 254 -10.98 9.21 8.57
N THR A 255 -11.74 8.13 8.60
CA THR A 255 -12.30 7.50 7.39
C THR A 255 -13.07 8.46 6.49
N GLU A 256 -13.07 8.20 5.20
CA GLU A 256 -13.87 8.94 4.23
C GLU A 256 -15.38 8.83 4.50
N ALA A 257 -15.81 7.72 5.09
CA ALA A 257 -17.19 7.52 5.50
C ALA A 257 -17.72 8.66 6.41
N MET A 258 -16.84 9.27 7.23
CA MET A 258 -17.24 10.42 8.06
C MET A 258 -17.61 11.63 7.21
N ARG A 259 -16.91 11.89 6.09
CA ARG A 259 -17.31 12.93 5.11
C ARG A 259 -18.58 12.51 4.37
N GLY A 260 -18.73 11.24 4.06
CA GLY A 260 -19.96 10.66 3.51
C GLY A 260 -21.16 10.80 4.47
N PHE A 261 -20.94 10.65 5.77
CA PHE A 261 -21.94 10.88 6.82
C PHE A 261 -22.34 12.37 6.94
N GLY A 262 -21.52 13.28 6.38
CA GLY A 262 -21.82 14.71 6.28
C GLY A 262 -20.87 15.62 7.05
N ALA A 263 -19.70 15.15 7.45
CA ALA A 263 -18.70 16.02 8.07
C ALA A 263 -18.17 17.08 7.10
N ILE A 264 -17.92 18.28 7.61
CA ILE A 264 -17.59 19.49 6.84
C ILE A 264 -16.16 19.92 7.16
N LEU A 265 -15.39 20.21 6.11
CA LEU A 265 -14.04 20.77 6.27
C LEU A 265 -14.10 22.27 6.56
N ARG A 266 -13.44 22.70 7.65
CA ARG A 266 -13.39 24.07 8.13
C ARG A 266 -11.96 24.56 8.34
N LEU A 267 -11.77 25.85 8.12
CA LEU A 267 -10.55 26.56 8.52
C LEU A 267 -10.56 26.83 10.04
N PRO A 268 -9.41 27.16 10.65
CA PRO A 268 -9.35 27.52 12.08
C PRO A 268 -10.31 28.65 12.49
N GLY A 269 -10.70 29.53 11.58
CA GLY A 269 -11.70 30.57 11.79
C GLY A 269 -13.16 30.13 11.70
N GLY A 270 -13.42 28.85 11.38
CA GLY A 270 -14.77 28.27 11.24
C GLY A 270 -15.35 28.31 9.82
N GLU A 271 -14.69 28.95 8.88
CA GLU A 271 -15.20 29.11 7.50
C GLU A 271 -15.09 27.78 6.74
N GLU A 272 -16.12 27.43 5.99
CA GLU A 272 -16.07 26.38 4.96
C GLU A 272 -15.25 26.90 3.76
N PHE A 273 -14.46 26.03 3.14
CA PHE A 273 -13.60 26.45 2.03
C PHE A 273 -13.70 25.59 0.77
N MET A 274 -14.25 24.39 0.88
CA MET A 274 -14.27 23.44 -0.24
C MET A 274 -15.14 23.86 -1.42
N ASP A 275 -16.12 24.72 -1.23
CA ASP A 275 -16.96 25.30 -2.28
C ASP A 275 -16.17 26.10 -3.33
N LYS A 276 -15.00 26.65 -2.94
CA LYS A 276 -14.08 27.36 -3.85
C LYS A 276 -13.31 26.42 -4.78
N TYR A 277 -13.27 25.13 -4.46
CA TYR A 277 -12.43 24.13 -5.13
C TYR A 277 -13.22 23.11 -5.94
N HIS A 278 -14.43 22.73 -5.49
CA HIS A 278 -15.23 21.72 -6.18
C HIS A 278 -16.72 21.76 -5.80
N PRO A 279 -17.66 21.56 -6.77
CA PRO A 279 -19.11 21.57 -6.49
C PRO A 279 -19.56 20.54 -5.45
N MET A 280 -18.90 19.37 -5.39
CA MET A 280 -19.19 18.33 -4.38
C MET A 280 -18.61 18.65 -2.99
N LYS A 281 -17.98 19.81 -2.81
CA LYS A 281 -17.41 20.26 -1.53
C LYS A 281 -16.53 19.19 -0.87
N SER A 282 -16.79 18.86 0.39
CA SER A 282 -16.03 17.86 1.18
C SER A 282 -16.13 16.42 0.64
N LEU A 283 -17.06 16.14 -0.27
CA LEU A 283 -17.23 14.85 -0.95
C LEU A 283 -16.52 14.78 -2.31
N ALA A 284 -15.75 15.78 -2.68
CA ALA A 284 -14.91 15.75 -3.88
C ALA A 284 -13.89 14.59 -3.83
N PRO A 285 -13.34 14.13 -4.97
CA PRO A 285 -12.28 13.12 -5.02
C PRO A 285 -11.11 13.45 -4.09
N ARG A 286 -10.46 12.42 -3.53
CA ARG A 286 -9.40 12.57 -2.51
C ARG A 286 -8.28 13.50 -2.93
N ASP A 287 -7.83 13.40 -4.17
CA ASP A 287 -6.77 14.24 -4.73
C ASP A 287 -7.15 15.73 -4.75
N VAL A 288 -8.42 16.04 -5.05
CA VAL A 288 -8.95 17.41 -5.03
C VAL A 288 -9.01 17.94 -3.60
N VAL A 289 -9.57 17.16 -2.68
CA VAL A 289 -9.69 17.55 -1.26
C VAL A 289 -8.31 17.74 -0.62
N ALA A 290 -7.38 16.79 -0.83
CA ALA A 290 -6.03 16.87 -0.30
C ALA A 290 -5.28 18.12 -0.82
N ARG A 291 -5.40 18.45 -2.13
CA ARG A 291 -4.82 19.68 -2.70
C ARG A 291 -5.45 20.95 -2.14
N ALA A 292 -6.76 20.95 -1.92
CA ALA A 292 -7.46 22.11 -1.33
C ALA A 292 -6.98 22.35 0.10
N ILE A 293 -6.93 21.32 0.93
CA ILE A 293 -6.40 21.40 2.31
C ILE A 293 -4.96 21.89 2.29
N TYR A 294 -4.09 21.28 1.48
CA TYR A 294 -2.68 21.67 1.37
C TYR A 294 -2.51 23.15 1.00
N ARG A 295 -3.30 23.65 0.03
CA ARG A 295 -3.27 25.07 -0.38
C ARG A 295 -3.71 26.01 0.75
N GLU A 296 -4.78 25.66 1.47
CA GLU A 296 -5.25 26.49 2.60
C GLU A 296 -4.27 26.47 3.76
N MET A 297 -3.68 25.32 4.08
CA MET A 297 -2.61 25.18 5.09
C MET A 297 -1.40 26.04 4.73
N THR A 298 -0.90 25.90 3.50
CA THR A 298 0.26 26.68 3.00
C THR A 298 0.00 28.18 3.02
N LYS A 299 -1.18 28.61 2.59
CA LYS A 299 -1.57 30.02 2.55
C LYS A 299 -1.61 30.67 3.93
N ARG A 300 -1.94 29.87 4.96
CA ARG A 300 -2.13 30.38 6.34
C ARG A 300 -0.96 30.06 7.27
N GLY A 301 0.00 29.25 6.84
CA GLY A 301 1.06 28.75 7.71
C GLY A 301 0.53 27.84 8.83
N SER A 302 -0.52 27.05 8.55
CA SER A 302 -1.12 26.10 9.48
C SER A 302 -0.72 24.68 9.12
N ASP A 303 -0.56 23.81 10.10
CA ASP A 303 -0.24 22.39 9.94
C ASP A 303 -1.47 21.51 9.78
N PHE A 304 -2.67 22.06 9.99
CA PHE A 304 -3.94 21.33 9.93
C PHE A 304 -5.12 22.22 9.56
N VAL A 305 -6.23 21.59 9.21
CA VAL A 305 -7.58 22.14 9.12
C VAL A 305 -8.49 21.35 10.04
N TYR A 306 -9.77 21.73 10.17
CA TYR A 306 -10.72 20.99 10.98
C TYR A 306 -11.71 20.19 10.14
N LEU A 307 -12.14 19.04 10.66
CA LEU A 307 -13.29 18.29 10.19
C LEU A 307 -14.38 18.38 11.26
N ASP A 308 -15.51 18.97 10.89
CA ASP A 308 -16.67 19.23 11.77
C ASP A 308 -17.80 18.25 11.50
N VAL A 309 -18.16 17.46 12.48
CA VAL A 309 -19.31 16.54 12.47
C VAL A 309 -20.32 16.88 13.58
N THR A 310 -20.09 17.94 14.37
CA THR A 310 -20.86 18.30 15.57
C THR A 310 -22.32 18.67 15.31
N HIS A 311 -22.69 18.94 14.06
CA HIS A 311 -24.06 19.20 13.64
C HIS A 311 -24.92 17.94 13.47
N LYS A 312 -24.32 16.74 13.63
CA LYS A 312 -25.01 15.45 13.55
C LYS A 312 -25.43 14.96 14.92
N ASP A 313 -26.37 14.02 14.94
CA ASP A 313 -26.83 13.40 16.19
C ASP A 313 -25.65 12.69 16.91
N PRO A 314 -25.39 13.00 18.20
CA PRO A 314 -24.28 12.43 18.96
C PRO A 314 -24.32 10.91 19.06
N ASP A 315 -25.50 10.31 19.19
CA ASP A 315 -25.62 8.84 19.32
C ASP A 315 -25.37 8.16 17.97
N ALA A 316 -25.79 8.79 16.87
CA ALA A 316 -25.47 8.32 15.54
C ALA A 316 -23.95 8.40 15.26
N ILE A 317 -23.26 9.48 15.71
CA ILE A 317 -21.79 9.58 15.59
C ILE A 317 -21.10 8.42 16.31
N ARG A 318 -21.48 8.17 17.57
CA ARG A 318 -20.87 7.10 18.40
C ARG A 318 -21.12 5.71 17.83
N SER A 319 -22.31 5.45 17.29
CA SER A 319 -22.67 4.14 16.74
C SER A 319 -22.02 3.86 15.39
N HIS A 320 -21.85 4.88 14.53
CA HIS A 320 -21.24 4.70 13.20
C HIS A 320 -19.71 4.71 13.23
N PHE A 321 -19.10 5.39 14.21
CA PHE A 321 -17.64 5.60 14.27
C PHE A 321 -17.09 5.36 15.69
N PRO A 322 -17.34 4.19 16.30
CA PRO A 322 -16.96 3.93 17.69
C PRO A 322 -15.45 4.07 17.93
N ASN A 323 -14.62 3.49 17.05
CA ASN A 323 -13.16 3.54 17.21
C ASN A 323 -12.58 4.96 16.97
N ILE A 324 -13.12 5.71 16.02
CA ILE A 324 -12.73 7.11 15.82
C ILE A 324 -13.13 7.97 17.02
N TYR A 325 -14.32 7.75 17.56
CA TYR A 325 -14.80 8.44 18.77
C TYR A 325 -13.86 8.17 19.96
N GLU A 326 -13.59 6.91 20.25
CA GLU A 326 -12.71 6.50 21.36
C GLU A 326 -11.29 7.04 21.18
N LYS A 327 -10.74 6.95 19.95
CA LYS A 327 -9.41 7.48 19.65
C LYS A 327 -9.32 8.99 19.87
N CYS A 328 -10.25 9.76 19.36
CA CYS A 328 -10.27 11.21 19.55
C CYS A 328 -10.48 11.55 21.04
N LEU A 329 -11.37 10.85 21.72
CA LEU A 329 -11.62 11.06 23.15
C LEU A 329 -10.37 10.78 24.00
N SER A 330 -9.56 9.77 23.63
CA SER A 330 -8.30 9.42 24.33
C SER A 330 -7.25 10.54 24.33
N ILE A 331 -7.36 11.49 23.38
CA ILE A 331 -6.50 12.68 23.31
C ILE A 331 -7.25 13.97 23.69
N GLY A 332 -8.42 13.85 24.30
CA GLY A 332 -9.21 14.98 24.83
C GLY A 332 -10.14 15.65 23.83
N ILE A 333 -10.45 15.03 22.69
CA ILE A 333 -11.35 15.56 21.65
C ILE A 333 -12.65 14.78 21.66
N ASP A 334 -13.76 15.39 22.13
CA ASP A 334 -15.11 14.83 22.01
C ASP A 334 -15.72 15.24 20.66
N ILE A 335 -15.65 14.38 19.66
CA ILE A 335 -16.07 14.67 18.28
C ILE A 335 -17.58 14.99 18.14
N THR A 336 -18.37 14.78 19.19
CA THR A 336 -19.76 15.22 19.25
C THR A 336 -19.92 16.71 19.61
N LYS A 337 -18.82 17.36 20.05
CA LYS A 337 -18.78 18.77 20.50
C LYS A 337 -17.62 19.55 19.91
N ASP A 338 -16.52 18.85 19.63
CA ASP A 338 -15.26 19.45 19.18
C ASP A 338 -14.98 19.09 17.72
N TRP A 339 -14.35 20.00 17.00
CA TRP A 339 -13.89 19.74 15.66
C TRP A 339 -12.60 18.94 15.68
N ILE A 340 -12.48 17.97 14.76
CA ILE A 340 -11.31 17.10 14.66
C ILE A 340 -10.21 17.81 13.88
N PRO A 341 -9.01 18.06 14.43
CA PRO A 341 -7.89 18.58 13.66
C PRO A 341 -7.39 17.52 12.69
N VAL A 342 -7.35 17.83 11.40
CA VAL A 342 -6.98 16.87 10.34
C VAL A 342 -5.93 17.44 9.40
N THR A 343 -5.06 16.56 8.89
CA THR A 343 -4.01 16.88 7.93
C THR A 343 -3.93 15.81 6.85
N PRO A 344 -3.55 16.15 5.60
CA PRO A 344 -3.32 15.14 4.57
C PRO A 344 -2.09 14.29 4.88
N ALA A 345 -2.17 13.00 4.60
CA ALA A 345 -1.08 12.04 4.79
C ALA A 345 -0.93 11.09 3.59
N ALA A 346 0.29 10.65 3.29
CA ALA A 346 0.52 9.61 2.30
C ALA A 346 -0.23 8.34 2.72
N HIS A 347 -1.00 7.75 1.78
CA HIS A 347 -1.96 6.72 2.12
C HIS A 347 -1.86 5.47 1.24
N TYR A 348 -1.73 5.64 -0.08
CA TYR A 348 -1.70 4.52 -1.03
C TYR A 348 -0.80 4.81 -2.23
N CYS A 349 -0.01 3.81 -2.66
CA CYS A 349 0.73 3.87 -3.91
C CYS A 349 -0.11 3.23 -5.03
N CYS A 350 -0.56 4.04 -6.01
CA CYS A 350 -1.34 3.50 -7.14
C CYS A 350 -0.48 2.76 -8.16
N GLY A 351 0.84 3.01 -8.15
CA GLY A 351 1.84 2.31 -8.93
C GLY A 351 2.53 1.20 -8.15
N GLY A 352 3.55 0.61 -8.74
CA GLY A 352 4.31 -0.48 -8.14
C GLY A 352 5.06 -1.31 -9.17
N VAL A 353 5.28 -2.58 -8.85
CA VAL A 353 5.84 -3.58 -9.78
C VAL A 353 4.80 -3.92 -10.83
N LYS A 354 5.13 -3.70 -12.12
CA LYS A 354 4.22 -4.01 -13.23
C LYS A 354 3.96 -5.51 -13.31
N VAL A 355 2.68 -5.89 -13.41
CA VAL A 355 2.25 -7.28 -13.54
C VAL A 355 1.27 -7.47 -14.69
N ASP A 356 1.14 -8.72 -15.14
CA ASP A 356 0.07 -9.13 -16.04
C ASP A 356 -1.22 -9.51 -15.26
N THR A 357 -2.25 -9.98 -15.96
CA THR A 357 -3.52 -10.39 -15.35
C THR A 357 -3.42 -11.61 -14.43
N ASN A 358 -2.30 -12.32 -14.43
CA ASN A 358 -2.00 -13.40 -13.49
C ASN A 358 -1.18 -12.94 -12.28
N GLY A 359 -0.83 -11.66 -12.20
CA GLY A 359 0.07 -11.14 -11.17
C GLY A 359 1.56 -11.47 -11.41
N GLU A 360 1.93 -12.11 -12.56
CA GLU A 360 3.33 -12.38 -12.89
C GLU A 360 4.02 -11.09 -13.36
N THR A 361 5.23 -10.88 -12.87
CA THR A 361 6.05 -9.71 -13.22
C THR A 361 6.78 -9.91 -14.56
N SER A 362 7.63 -8.95 -14.95
CA SER A 362 8.55 -9.13 -16.09
C SER A 362 9.67 -10.17 -15.84
N ILE A 363 9.78 -10.69 -14.62
CA ILE A 363 10.71 -11.75 -14.22
C ILE A 363 9.90 -13.02 -14.02
N LYS A 364 10.29 -14.11 -14.67
CA LYS A 364 9.62 -15.40 -14.57
C LYS A 364 9.64 -15.95 -13.14
N ARG A 365 8.60 -16.66 -12.74
CA ARG A 365 8.44 -17.24 -11.40
C ARG A 365 8.37 -16.20 -10.27
N LEU A 366 8.23 -14.91 -10.62
CA LEU A 366 8.09 -13.79 -9.68
C LEU A 366 6.73 -13.13 -9.85
N TYR A 367 5.94 -13.13 -8.80
CA TYR A 367 4.64 -12.48 -8.72
C TYR A 367 4.71 -11.27 -7.80
N ALA A 368 3.94 -10.24 -8.08
CA ALA A 368 3.73 -9.12 -7.17
C ALA A 368 2.22 -8.90 -6.98
N LEU A 369 1.78 -8.77 -5.73
CA LEU A 369 0.37 -8.75 -5.36
C LEU A 369 0.03 -7.61 -4.40
N GLY A 370 -1.23 -7.16 -4.45
CA GLY A 370 -1.73 -6.06 -3.64
C GLY A 370 -0.99 -4.75 -3.93
N GLU A 371 -0.88 -3.87 -2.96
CA GLU A 371 -0.30 -2.53 -3.12
C GLU A 371 1.17 -2.51 -3.58
N THR A 372 1.89 -3.64 -3.51
CA THR A 372 3.24 -3.77 -4.08
C THR A 372 3.22 -3.76 -5.61
N SER A 373 2.11 -4.19 -6.22
CA SER A 373 1.95 -4.35 -7.66
C SER A 373 1.31 -3.13 -8.33
N CYS A 374 1.61 -2.95 -9.61
CA CYS A 374 0.86 -2.10 -10.52
C CYS A 374 0.09 -3.00 -11.50
N THR A 375 -1.17 -3.26 -11.18
CA THR A 375 -2.08 -4.07 -12.00
C THR A 375 -2.72 -3.26 -13.13
N GLY A 376 -2.73 -1.92 -12.98
CA GLY A 376 -3.48 -1.01 -13.83
C GLY A 376 -4.91 -0.71 -13.34
N LEU A 377 -5.38 -1.35 -12.27
CA LEU A 377 -6.72 -1.11 -11.70
C LEU A 377 -6.93 0.35 -11.29
N HIS A 378 -5.94 0.93 -10.62
CA HIS A 378 -6.08 2.23 -9.96
C HIS A 378 -5.79 3.43 -10.86
N GLY A 379 -5.13 3.23 -12.00
CA GLY A 379 -4.71 4.34 -12.84
C GLY A 379 -3.96 5.42 -12.08
N ALA A 380 -4.34 6.68 -12.27
CA ALA A 380 -3.69 7.82 -11.62
C ALA A 380 -4.26 8.16 -10.24
N ASN A 381 -5.35 7.53 -9.82
CA ASN A 381 -6.00 7.79 -8.53
C ASN A 381 -6.94 6.63 -8.14
N ARG A 382 -6.68 6.01 -7.01
CA ARG A 382 -7.42 4.84 -6.54
C ARG A 382 -8.83 5.21 -6.07
N LEU A 383 -9.83 4.46 -6.55
CA LEU A 383 -11.16 4.48 -5.98
C LEU A 383 -11.13 3.82 -4.60
N ALA A 384 -11.76 4.42 -3.61
CA ALA A 384 -11.83 3.90 -2.25
C ALA A 384 -12.37 2.45 -2.22
N SER A 385 -11.90 1.65 -1.28
CA SER A 385 -12.31 0.24 -1.08
C SER A 385 -12.01 -0.75 -2.23
N ASN A 386 -11.38 -0.30 -3.34
CA ASN A 386 -10.91 -1.19 -4.42
C ASN A 386 -9.61 -1.94 -4.07
N SER A 387 -8.82 -1.49 -3.08
CA SER A 387 -7.50 -2.08 -2.79
C SER A 387 -7.58 -3.50 -2.24
N LEU A 388 -8.50 -3.75 -1.30
CA LEU A 388 -8.63 -5.06 -0.67
C LEU A 388 -9.16 -6.10 -1.67
N ILE A 389 -10.12 -5.71 -2.53
CA ILE A 389 -10.63 -6.65 -3.54
C ILE A 389 -9.60 -6.91 -4.64
N GLU A 390 -8.79 -5.92 -5.05
CA GLU A 390 -7.64 -6.14 -5.92
C GLU A 390 -6.70 -7.18 -5.35
N ALA A 391 -6.33 -7.00 -4.06
CA ALA A 391 -5.41 -7.90 -3.36
C ALA A 391 -5.88 -9.36 -3.39
N VAL A 392 -7.16 -9.60 -3.11
CA VAL A 392 -7.73 -10.97 -3.06
C VAL A 392 -7.91 -11.57 -4.46
N VAL A 393 -8.36 -10.77 -5.44
CA VAL A 393 -8.56 -11.24 -6.82
C VAL A 393 -7.23 -11.61 -7.47
N TYR A 394 -6.22 -10.75 -7.37
CA TYR A 394 -4.91 -11.05 -7.93
C TYR A 394 -4.18 -12.17 -7.17
N ALA A 395 -4.43 -12.33 -5.87
CA ALA A 395 -3.93 -13.47 -5.10
C ALA A 395 -4.47 -14.80 -5.66
N ASP A 396 -5.76 -14.89 -5.95
CA ASP A 396 -6.37 -16.07 -6.56
C ASP A 396 -5.86 -16.32 -7.99
N GLN A 397 -5.76 -15.27 -8.82
CA GLN A 397 -5.22 -15.39 -10.18
C GLN A 397 -3.78 -15.92 -10.16
N ALA A 398 -2.92 -15.35 -9.31
CA ALA A 398 -1.53 -15.77 -9.17
C ALA A 398 -1.40 -17.21 -8.63
N ALA A 399 -2.20 -17.58 -7.63
CA ALA A 399 -2.21 -18.92 -7.07
C ALA A 399 -2.61 -19.97 -8.12
N ARG A 400 -3.68 -19.72 -8.90
CA ARG A 400 -4.10 -20.59 -10.01
C ARG A 400 -3.00 -20.72 -11.06
N HIS A 401 -2.41 -19.60 -11.49
CA HIS A 401 -1.37 -19.61 -12.52
C HIS A 401 -0.11 -20.32 -12.05
N ALA A 402 0.45 -19.94 -10.88
CA ALA A 402 1.66 -20.56 -10.34
C ALA A 402 1.48 -22.06 -10.08
N SER A 403 0.34 -22.48 -9.48
CA SER A 403 0.04 -23.87 -9.22
C SER A 403 -0.07 -24.71 -10.51
N SER A 404 -0.58 -24.15 -11.60
CA SER A 404 -0.66 -24.84 -12.90
C SER A 404 0.71 -25.14 -13.51
N LEU A 405 1.75 -24.47 -13.05
CA LEU A 405 3.12 -24.62 -13.52
C LEU A 405 4.01 -25.41 -12.53
N LEU A 406 3.48 -25.79 -11.37
CA LEU A 406 4.27 -26.32 -10.25
C LEU A 406 5.11 -27.56 -10.61
N ASP A 407 4.55 -28.50 -11.36
CA ASP A 407 5.21 -29.74 -11.77
C ASP A 407 6.26 -29.54 -12.89
N ARG A 408 6.27 -28.34 -13.50
CA ARG A 408 7.18 -28.00 -14.62
C ARG A 408 8.40 -27.19 -14.15
N VAL A 409 8.44 -26.85 -12.87
CA VAL A 409 9.44 -25.96 -12.31
C VAL A 409 10.24 -26.70 -11.23
N GLU A 410 11.53 -26.79 -11.44
CA GLU A 410 12.47 -27.30 -10.43
C GLU A 410 13.05 -26.15 -9.60
N ILE A 411 13.42 -26.46 -8.35
CA ILE A 411 14.16 -25.54 -7.48
C ILE A 411 15.57 -25.35 -8.06
N GLN A 412 15.96 -24.09 -8.28
CA GLN A 412 17.31 -23.76 -8.73
C GLN A 412 18.32 -24.06 -7.64
N GLU A 413 19.33 -24.86 -7.96
CA GLU A 413 20.46 -25.13 -7.09
C GLU A 413 21.69 -24.30 -7.48
N GLY A 414 22.72 -24.30 -6.63
CA GLY A 414 23.97 -23.59 -6.89
C GLY A 414 23.95 -22.10 -6.57
N ILE A 415 22.89 -21.60 -5.97
CA ILE A 415 22.86 -20.22 -5.43
C ILE A 415 23.79 -20.20 -4.19
N PRO A 416 24.79 -19.29 -4.13
CA PRO A 416 25.67 -19.17 -2.98
C PRO A 416 24.90 -18.66 -1.75
N ASP A 417 25.38 -19.04 -0.58
CA ASP A 417 24.93 -18.38 0.65
C ASP A 417 25.46 -16.95 0.74
N TRP A 418 24.82 -16.15 1.61
CA TRP A 418 25.24 -14.76 1.83
C TRP A 418 26.67 -14.71 2.37
N ASP A 419 27.51 -13.90 1.74
CA ASP A 419 28.90 -13.72 2.16
C ASP A 419 29.03 -12.47 3.04
N PHE A 420 29.55 -12.69 4.26
CA PHE A 420 29.84 -11.64 5.23
C PHE A 420 31.32 -11.19 5.23
N GLU A 421 32.15 -11.74 4.34
CA GLU A 421 33.58 -11.43 4.32
C GLU A 421 33.81 -9.94 4.09
N GLY A 422 34.68 -9.34 4.88
CA GLY A 422 35.00 -7.92 4.82
C GLY A 422 33.98 -6.96 5.46
N THR A 423 32.87 -7.47 6.00
CA THR A 423 31.87 -6.61 6.65
C THR A 423 32.06 -6.52 8.17
N GLN A 424 31.63 -5.39 8.74
CA GLN A 424 31.70 -5.09 10.17
C GLN A 424 30.29 -4.83 10.74
N HIS A 425 30.13 -4.90 12.06
CA HIS A 425 28.90 -4.41 12.69
C HIS A 425 28.82 -2.89 12.56
N THR A 426 27.63 -2.38 12.25
CA THR A 426 27.46 -0.93 12.16
C THR A 426 27.49 -0.27 13.53
N GLU A 427 28.29 0.78 13.67
CA GLU A 427 28.30 1.67 14.84
C GLU A 427 27.49 2.96 14.54
N GLU A 428 26.98 3.11 13.31
CA GLU A 428 26.37 4.36 12.81
C GLU A 428 24.83 4.33 12.83
N MET A 429 24.22 3.65 13.80
CA MET A 429 22.74 3.53 13.87
C MET A 429 22.04 4.91 13.94
N LEU A 430 22.64 5.89 14.64
CA LEU A 430 22.10 7.24 14.70
C LEU A 430 22.08 7.93 13.34
N MET A 431 23.09 7.67 12.50
CA MET A 431 23.17 8.23 11.13
C MET A 431 22.13 7.61 10.22
N ILE A 432 21.88 6.31 10.35
CA ILE A 432 20.80 5.60 9.59
C ILE A 432 19.44 6.23 9.93
N ILE A 433 19.15 6.44 11.22
CA ILE A 433 17.91 7.06 11.69
C ILE A 433 17.79 8.50 11.16
N GLN A 434 18.88 9.27 11.20
CA GLN A 434 18.92 10.64 10.68
C GLN A 434 18.67 10.69 9.18
N SER A 435 19.37 9.87 8.40
CA SER A 435 19.21 9.78 6.94
C SER A 435 17.79 9.38 6.55
N LYS A 436 17.15 8.47 7.32
CA LYS A 436 15.73 8.12 7.14
C LYS A 436 14.82 9.33 7.33
N ARG A 437 15.01 10.12 8.38
CA ARG A 437 14.24 11.34 8.64
C ARG A 437 14.46 12.42 7.59
N GLU A 438 15.71 12.59 7.15
CA GLU A 438 16.05 13.54 6.10
C GLU A 438 15.37 13.17 4.78
N MET A 439 15.44 11.92 4.37
CA MET A 439 14.77 11.42 3.18
C MET A 439 13.24 11.62 3.26
N GLN A 440 12.61 11.29 4.38
CA GLN A 440 11.17 11.51 4.61
C GLN A 440 10.79 12.99 4.49
N THR A 441 11.59 13.87 5.08
CA THR A 441 11.39 15.32 5.02
C THR A 441 11.55 15.84 3.60
N LEU A 442 12.58 15.35 2.89
CA LEU A 442 12.81 15.67 1.48
C LEU A 442 11.60 15.29 0.62
N MET A 443 11.08 14.07 0.76
CA MET A 443 9.94 13.60 -0.01
C MET A 443 8.67 14.41 0.30
N SER A 444 8.40 14.67 1.58
CA SER A 444 7.22 15.46 1.98
C SER A 444 7.24 16.89 1.44
N ASN A 445 8.41 17.54 1.48
CA ASN A 445 8.53 18.96 1.12
C ASN A 445 8.68 19.19 -0.40
N TYR A 446 9.32 18.27 -1.14
CA TYR A 446 9.62 18.46 -2.57
C TYR A 446 8.82 17.55 -3.51
N VAL A 447 8.28 16.45 -3.01
CA VAL A 447 7.62 15.39 -3.82
C VAL A 447 6.24 15.05 -3.26
N GLY A 448 5.65 15.97 -2.49
CA GLY A 448 4.34 15.82 -1.85
C GLY A 448 3.15 16.02 -2.80
N ILE A 449 2.09 16.62 -2.27
CA ILE A 449 0.80 16.82 -2.98
C ILE A 449 0.93 17.78 -4.16
N VAL A 450 1.70 18.88 -4.00
CA VAL A 450 1.97 19.86 -5.05
C VAL A 450 3.45 19.80 -5.38
N ARG A 451 3.77 19.49 -6.62
CA ARG A 451 5.13 19.33 -7.16
C ARG A 451 5.44 20.42 -8.19
N SER A 452 6.71 20.60 -8.51
CA SER A 452 7.18 21.41 -9.65
C SER A 452 8.43 20.75 -10.25
N ASN A 453 8.76 21.12 -11.49
CA ASN A 453 10.01 20.65 -12.11
C ASN A 453 11.24 21.00 -11.26
N LEU A 454 11.23 22.20 -10.65
CA LEU A 454 12.28 22.65 -9.76
C LEU A 454 12.36 21.84 -8.47
N SER A 455 11.21 21.56 -7.83
CA SER A 455 11.17 20.77 -6.60
C SER A 455 11.66 19.34 -6.85
N LEU A 456 11.17 18.68 -7.91
CA LEU A 456 11.59 17.34 -8.29
C LEU A 456 13.08 17.27 -8.65
N LYS A 457 13.64 18.29 -9.33
CA LYS A 457 15.07 18.38 -9.62
C LYS A 457 15.91 18.52 -8.35
N ARG A 458 15.46 19.33 -7.39
CA ARG A 458 16.12 19.52 -6.08
C ARG A 458 16.08 18.23 -5.26
N ALA A 459 14.94 17.56 -5.25
CA ALA A 459 14.76 16.28 -4.56
C ALA A 459 15.74 15.23 -5.09
N MET A 460 15.83 15.05 -6.41
CA MET A 460 16.74 14.08 -7.03
C MET A 460 18.20 14.29 -6.63
N ARG A 461 18.68 15.54 -6.66
CA ARG A 461 20.08 15.85 -6.28
C ARG A 461 20.43 15.53 -4.84
N ARG A 462 19.48 15.77 -3.91
CA ARG A 462 19.68 15.47 -2.50
C ARG A 462 19.58 13.98 -2.21
N LEU A 463 18.64 13.32 -2.89
CA LEU A 463 18.48 11.87 -2.75
C LEU A 463 19.72 11.11 -3.23
N GLU A 464 20.42 11.62 -4.26
CA GLU A 464 21.66 11.03 -4.77
C GLU A 464 22.78 10.99 -3.71
N ILE A 465 22.90 12.03 -2.87
CA ILE A 465 23.85 12.04 -1.77
C ILE A 465 23.48 10.98 -0.72
N LEU A 466 22.22 10.95 -0.29
CA LEU A 466 21.74 9.96 0.67
C LEU A 466 21.92 8.52 0.14
N TRP A 467 21.70 8.32 -1.15
CA TRP A 467 21.93 7.03 -1.79
C TRP A 467 23.40 6.61 -1.74
N GLN A 468 24.33 7.50 -2.08
CA GLN A 468 25.78 7.21 -2.07
C GLN A 468 26.25 6.82 -0.68
N GLU A 469 25.91 7.63 0.34
CA GLU A 469 26.26 7.37 1.74
C GLU A 469 25.66 6.04 2.24
N THR A 470 24.40 5.76 1.89
CA THR A 470 23.73 4.53 2.30
C THR A 470 24.33 3.29 1.64
N GLU A 471 24.67 3.33 0.33
CA GLU A 471 25.33 2.21 -0.36
C GLU A 471 26.75 1.98 0.15
N GLU A 472 27.50 3.06 0.46
CA GLU A 472 28.82 2.91 1.11
C GLU A 472 28.73 2.21 2.46
N LEU A 473 27.78 2.61 3.30
CA LEU A 473 27.55 1.99 4.60
C LEU A 473 27.10 0.53 4.45
N TYR A 474 26.15 0.26 3.53
CA TYR A 474 25.65 -1.08 3.25
C TYR A 474 26.76 -2.05 2.81
N ASN A 475 27.69 -1.59 1.96
CA ASN A 475 28.79 -2.42 1.48
C ASN A 475 29.88 -2.70 2.54
N LYS A 476 29.95 -1.87 3.58
CA LYS A 476 30.96 -2.01 4.67
C LYS A 476 30.45 -2.74 5.90
N THR A 477 29.12 -2.90 6.03
CA THR A 477 28.52 -3.40 7.27
C THR A 477 27.65 -4.62 7.04
N LYS A 478 27.52 -5.46 8.08
CA LYS A 478 26.53 -6.52 8.08
C LYS A 478 25.12 -5.92 7.95
N PRO A 479 24.30 -6.41 7.01
CA PRO A 479 22.95 -5.92 6.87
C PRO A 479 22.17 -6.02 8.17
N ASN A 480 21.45 -4.94 8.50
CA ASN A 480 20.44 -4.91 9.54
C ASN A 480 19.14 -4.36 8.96
N ARG A 481 18.04 -4.53 9.67
CA ARG A 481 16.72 -4.12 9.21
C ARG A 481 16.67 -2.63 8.85
N GLU A 482 17.15 -1.76 9.71
CA GLU A 482 17.05 -0.31 9.59
C GLU A 482 17.79 0.20 8.35
N LEU A 483 18.99 -0.33 8.10
CA LEU A 483 19.80 0.02 6.93
C LEU A 483 19.16 -0.51 5.64
N CYS A 484 18.64 -1.74 5.65
CA CYS A 484 17.95 -2.32 4.50
C CYS A 484 16.65 -1.55 4.18
N GLU A 485 15.86 -1.17 5.20
CA GLU A 485 14.67 -0.33 5.02
C GLU A 485 15.03 1.04 4.44
N LEU A 486 16.09 1.70 4.95
CA LEU A 486 16.55 2.99 4.41
C LEU A 486 16.92 2.87 2.94
N ARG A 487 17.71 1.85 2.59
CA ARG A 487 18.12 1.54 1.21
C ARG A 487 16.90 1.33 0.30
N ASN A 488 15.90 0.58 0.76
CA ASN A 488 14.65 0.34 0.05
C ASN A 488 13.84 1.64 -0.14
N MET A 489 13.68 2.43 0.90
CA MET A 489 12.96 3.70 0.85
C MET A 489 13.61 4.69 -0.12
N ILE A 490 14.95 4.76 -0.17
CA ILE A 490 15.70 5.59 -1.13
C ILE A 490 15.44 5.11 -2.57
N ALA A 491 15.43 3.80 -2.82
CA ALA A 491 15.13 3.25 -4.14
C ALA A 491 13.70 3.58 -4.59
N VAL A 492 12.72 3.49 -3.69
CA VAL A 492 11.32 3.89 -3.97
C VAL A 492 11.21 5.39 -4.21
N ALA A 493 11.85 6.22 -3.37
CA ALA A 493 11.88 7.68 -3.55
C ALA A 493 12.46 8.06 -4.92
N TYR A 494 13.53 7.39 -5.34
CA TYR A 494 14.11 7.56 -6.68
C TYR A 494 13.07 7.28 -7.78
N LEU A 495 12.34 6.17 -7.68
CA LEU A 495 11.32 5.80 -8.67
C LEU A 495 10.19 6.84 -8.75
N VAL A 496 9.69 7.28 -7.60
CA VAL A 496 8.64 8.32 -7.52
C VAL A 496 9.10 9.63 -8.18
N ILE A 497 10.31 10.08 -7.85
CA ILE A 497 10.87 11.33 -8.40
C ILE A 497 11.14 11.17 -9.90
N LYS A 498 11.73 10.05 -10.32
CA LYS A 498 12.09 9.79 -11.72
C LYS A 498 10.85 9.80 -12.60
N GLN A 499 9.85 8.99 -12.28
CA GLN A 499 8.63 8.88 -13.08
C GLN A 499 7.82 10.18 -13.02
N GLY A 500 7.75 10.85 -11.85
CA GLY A 500 7.11 12.17 -11.75
C GLY A 500 7.79 13.28 -12.57
N ARG A 501 9.08 13.17 -12.90
CA ARG A 501 9.78 14.09 -13.81
C ARG A 501 9.52 13.81 -15.29
N GLU A 502 9.15 12.57 -15.62
CA GLU A 502 8.87 12.15 -17.01
C GLU A 502 7.48 12.64 -17.46
N ILE A 503 6.51 12.77 -16.53
CA ILE A 503 5.15 13.26 -16.83
C ILE A 503 5.12 14.78 -16.95
N LYS A 504 4.54 15.27 -18.06
CA LYS A 504 4.40 16.70 -18.39
C LYS A 504 2.94 17.16 -18.38
N GLU A 505 2.14 16.58 -17.47
CA GLU A 505 0.75 16.93 -17.24
C GLU A 505 0.41 16.78 -15.76
N SER A 506 -0.68 17.39 -15.32
CA SER A 506 -1.28 17.14 -14.00
C SER A 506 -2.46 16.20 -14.15
N VAL A 507 -2.38 15.00 -13.55
CA VAL A 507 -3.41 13.96 -13.65
C VAL A 507 -3.50 13.17 -12.32
N GLY A 508 -4.72 13.00 -11.82
CA GLY A 508 -4.97 12.26 -10.58
C GLY A 508 -4.11 12.75 -9.40
N CYS A 509 -3.38 11.81 -8.80
CA CYS A 509 -2.51 12.08 -7.65
C CYS A 509 -1.20 12.81 -8.01
N HIS A 510 -0.85 12.91 -9.30
CA HIS A 510 0.30 13.70 -9.74
C HIS A 510 -0.13 15.11 -10.15
N TYR A 511 0.11 16.09 -9.29
CA TYR A 511 -0.09 17.50 -9.61
C TYR A 511 1.26 18.24 -9.68
N ASN A 512 1.56 18.79 -10.88
CA ASN A 512 2.75 19.57 -11.11
C ASN A 512 2.35 21.02 -11.44
N ALA A 513 2.79 21.98 -10.63
CA ALA A 513 2.42 23.39 -10.76
C ALA A 513 2.93 24.04 -12.08
N ASP A 514 3.94 23.44 -12.73
CA ASP A 514 4.43 23.88 -14.03
C ASP A 514 3.55 23.39 -15.21
N TYR A 515 2.67 22.43 -14.94
CA TYR A 515 1.70 21.88 -15.90
C TYR A 515 0.30 21.85 -15.25
N PRO A 516 -0.28 23.00 -14.89
CA PRO A 516 -1.59 23.03 -14.26
C PRO A 516 -2.64 22.46 -15.22
N LYS A 517 -3.60 21.72 -14.67
CA LYS A 517 -4.75 21.28 -15.45
C LYS A 517 -5.55 22.53 -15.84
N GLU A 518 -5.80 22.76 -17.13
CA GLU A 518 -6.77 23.76 -17.57
C GLU A 518 -8.15 23.37 -17.02
N ASN A 519 -8.81 24.32 -16.36
CA ASN A 519 -10.13 24.12 -15.74
C ASN A 519 -11.22 23.97 -16.81
#